data_9884725dd853455247dd0cfb8158e365
#
_entry.id   9884725dd853455247dd0cfb8158e365
#
_cell.length_a   1.000
_cell.length_b   1.000
_cell.length_c   1.000
_cell.angle_alpha   90.00
_cell.angle_beta   90.00
_cell.angle_gamma   90.00
#
_symmetry.space_group_name_H-M   'P 1'
#
loop_
_entity.id
_entity.type
_entity.pdbx_description
1 polymer ?
#
loop_
_entity_poly.entity_id
_entity_poly.type
_entity_poly.pdbx_seq_one_letter_code
_entity_poly.pdbx_strand_id
1 'polypeptide(L)'
;VFTGNMFEIDVTVHSHKSKEGIYMVEEMLGWPYMTEFFGATQEELSEQFSYTPSNIVIDCSNATQVTIEEQWSGITENSNGYGNFMIASAEPGTLVNGVITFPKDGLTAKLVGLDREFPANSQGTFRIMLPGAEIVDYTLSAVYDGMKVSADGETASAVIDFTYGADVTNIRYVLVENELTEAETATLVAAIADGSAENINELQDFTVGGEKVSAEAVLPGPGTYTV
;
A
#
# COMPACT_ATOMS: atom_id res chain seq x y z
N VAL A 1 -16.55 -2.39 -18.85
CA VAL A 1 -15.97 -1.10 -18.41
C VAL A 1 -15.56 -1.30 -16.96
N PHE A 2 -14.27 -1.38 -16.71
CA PHE A 2 -13.77 -1.45 -15.33
C PHE A 2 -14.00 -0.09 -14.67
N THR A 3 -14.89 -0.04 -13.68
CA THR A 3 -15.06 1.16 -12.86
C THR A 3 -13.89 1.20 -11.89
N GLY A 4 -12.98 2.14 -12.02
CA GLY A 4 -11.76 2.25 -11.22
C GLY A 4 -11.98 2.70 -9.77
N ASN A 5 -13.09 2.28 -9.15
CA ASN A 5 -13.41 2.60 -7.77
C ASN A 5 -12.77 1.58 -6.84
N MET A 6 -12.13 2.06 -5.79
CA MET A 6 -11.77 1.21 -4.65
C MET A 6 -13.05 0.81 -3.92
N PHE A 7 -13.14 -0.43 -3.50
CA PHE A 7 -14.27 -0.96 -2.75
C PHE A 7 -13.77 -1.90 -1.64
N GLU A 8 -14.60 -2.10 -0.64
CA GLU A 8 -14.34 -3.01 0.47
C GLU A 8 -15.45 -4.05 0.55
N ILE A 9 -15.08 -5.28 0.88
CA ILE A 9 -16.00 -6.37 1.14
C ILE A 9 -15.62 -7.09 2.42
N ASP A 10 -16.60 -7.60 3.13
CA ASP A 10 -16.36 -8.48 4.26
C ASP A 10 -16.07 -9.91 3.78
N VAL A 11 -15.00 -10.50 4.31
CA VAL A 11 -14.61 -11.88 4.05
C VAL A 11 -14.29 -12.61 5.35
N THR A 12 -14.43 -13.93 5.35
CA THR A 12 -14.02 -14.76 6.49
C THR A 12 -12.59 -15.24 6.30
N VAL A 13 -11.74 -15.00 7.30
CA VAL A 13 -10.35 -15.45 7.28
C VAL A 13 -10.12 -16.50 8.36
N HIS A 14 -9.51 -17.61 7.98
CA HIS A 14 -9.11 -18.68 8.87
C HIS A 14 -7.59 -18.87 8.87
N SER A 15 -7.00 -19.03 10.04
CA SER A 15 -5.61 -19.53 10.13
C SER A 15 -5.58 -21.03 9.88
N HIS A 16 -4.52 -21.51 9.22
CA HIS A 16 -4.33 -22.93 9.01
C HIS A 16 -4.00 -23.64 10.35
N LYS A 17 -4.69 -24.73 10.66
CA LYS A 17 -4.62 -25.43 11.96
C LYS A 17 -3.24 -25.92 12.38
N SER A 18 -2.34 -26.20 11.44
CA SER A 18 -1.03 -26.82 11.68
C SER A 18 0.14 -26.12 10.98
N LYS A 19 -0.10 -25.07 10.24
CA LYS A 19 0.94 -24.28 9.57
C LYS A 19 0.79 -22.81 9.99
N GLU A 20 1.74 -22.34 10.77
CA GLU A 20 1.80 -20.94 11.17
C GLU A 20 2.03 -20.04 9.95
N GLY A 21 1.40 -18.86 9.95
CA GLY A 21 1.51 -17.89 8.85
C GLY A 21 0.73 -18.26 7.59
N ILE A 22 0.00 -19.39 7.55
CA ILE A 22 -0.87 -19.72 6.41
C ILE A 22 -2.31 -19.33 6.76
N TYR A 23 -2.91 -18.53 5.89
CA TYR A 23 -4.30 -18.10 6.00
C TYR A 23 -5.13 -18.62 4.84
N MET A 24 -6.40 -18.82 5.10
CA MET A 24 -7.42 -19.17 4.09
C MET A 24 -8.51 -18.13 4.14
N VAL A 25 -8.76 -17.47 3.02
CA VAL A 25 -9.80 -16.47 2.87
C VAL A 25 -10.96 -17.09 2.12
N GLU A 26 -12.11 -17.22 2.80
CA GLU A 26 -13.32 -17.76 2.18
C GLU A 26 -13.91 -16.74 1.22
N GLU A 27 -14.27 -17.22 0.03
CA GLU A 27 -14.98 -16.45 -0.99
C GLU A 27 -14.34 -15.08 -1.33
N MET A 28 -13.00 -14.96 -1.21
CA MET A 28 -12.26 -13.71 -1.44
C MET A 28 -12.63 -13.02 -2.75
N LEU A 29 -12.90 -13.79 -3.80
CA LEU A 29 -13.30 -13.31 -5.12
C LEU A 29 -14.75 -13.73 -5.46
N GLY A 30 -15.59 -13.96 -4.45
CA GLY A 30 -16.98 -14.39 -4.61
C GLY A 30 -17.89 -13.32 -5.22
N TRP A 31 -19.19 -13.58 -5.21
CA TRP A 31 -20.18 -12.65 -5.76
C TRP A 31 -20.08 -11.23 -5.21
N PRO A 32 -19.84 -10.98 -3.91
CA PRO A 32 -19.66 -9.62 -3.39
C PRO A 32 -18.50 -8.89 -4.08
N TYR A 33 -17.36 -9.56 -4.26
CA TYR A 33 -16.23 -9.01 -5.00
C TYR A 33 -16.57 -8.76 -6.47
N MET A 34 -17.16 -9.73 -7.13
CA MET A 34 -17.47 -9.64 -8.58
C MET A 34 -18.44 -8.50 -8.87
N THR A 35 -19.49 -8.33 -8.06
CA THR A 35 -20.49 -7.26 -8.26
C THR A 35 -19.86 -5.88 -8.13
N GLU A 36 -19.02 -5.66 -7.13
CA GLU A 36 -18.30 -4.40 -6.95
C GLU A 36 -17.27 -4.16 -8.06
N PHE A 37 -16.49 -5.20 -8.39
CA PHE A 37 -15.43 -5.10 -9.39
C PHE A 37 -15.96 -4.80 -10.80
N PHE A 38 -17.06 -5.44 -11.19
CA PHE A 38 -17.66 -5.24 -12.52
C PHE A 38 -18.70 -4.11 -12.54
N GLY A 39 -19.17 -3.63 -11.38
CA GLY A 39 -20.26 -2.65 -11.29
C GLY A 39 -21.57 -3.17 -11.85
N ALA A 40 -21.86 -4.47 -11.66
CA ALA A 40 -23.01 -5.17 -12.21
C ALA A 40 -23.66 -6.06 -11.13
N THR A 41 -24.93 -6.36 -11.30
CA THR A 41 -25.65 -7.25 -10.39
C THR A 41 -25.20 -8.72 -10.55
N GLN A 42 -25.40 -9.54 -9.52
CA GLN A 42 -25.12 -10.96 -9.60
C GLN A 42 -25.93 -11.64 -10.72
N GLU A 43 -27.18 -11.20 -10.97
CA GLU A 43 -28.03 -11.72 -12.04
C GLU A 43 -27.40 -11.52 -13.40
N GLU A 44 -26.95 -10.30 -13.70
CA GLU A 44 -26.26 -9.94 -14.95
C GLU A 44 -24.94 -10.72 -15.12
N LEU A 45 -24.17 -10.85 -14.04
CA LEU A 45 -22.90 -11.57 -14.07
C LEU A 45 -23.09 -13.09 -14.22
N SER A 46 -24.16 -13.66 -13.68
CA SER A 46 -24.45 -15.09 -13.75
C SER A 46 -24.74 -15.60 -15.16
N GLU A 47 -25.03 -14.70 -16.10
CA GLU A 47 -25.14 -15.05 -17.54
C GLU A 47 -23.77 -15.40 -18.15
N GLN A 48 -22.69 -14.84 -17.61
CA GLN A 48 -21.33 -14.98 -18.12
C GLN A 48 -20.44 -15.84 -17.23
N PHE A 49 -20.67 -15.79 -15.92
CA PHE A 49 -19.83 -16.43 -14.92
C PHE A 49 -20.64 -17.40 -14.06
N SER A 50 -20.00 -18.46 -13.62
CA SER A 50 -20.44 -19.24 -12.47
C SER A 50 -19.42 -19.09 -11.34
N TYR A 51 -19.91 -19.21 -10.11
CA TYR A 51 -19.07 -19.17 -8.92
C TYR A 51 -19.34 -20.40 -8.06
N THR A 52 -18.26 -21.04 -7.64
CA THR A 52 -18.27 -22.11 -6.65
C THR A 52 -17.49 -21.64 -5.43
N PRO A 53 -18.07 -21.66 -4.23
CA PRO A 53 -17.37 -21.27 -3.01
C PRO A 53 -15.99 -21.92 -2.91
N SER A 54 -14.96 -21.09 -2.74
CA SER A 54 -13.57 -21.51 -2.68
C SER A 54 -12.83 -20.73 -1.62
N ASN A 55 -11.75 -21.32 -1.11
CA ASN A 55 -10.83 -20.67 -0.19
C ASN A 55 -9.55 -20.31 -0.91
N ILE A 56 -9.14 -19.07 -0.83
CA ILE A 56 -7.83 -18.65 -1.32
C ILE A 56 -6.81 -18.82 -0.19
N VAL A 57 -5.78 -19.61 -0.46
CA VAL A 57 -4.68 -19.85 0.48
C VAL A 57 -3.61 -18.79 0.27
N ILE A 58 -3.20 -18.14 1.36
CA ILE A 58 -2.19 -17.09 1.39
C ILE A 58 -1.07 -17.53 2.32
N ASP A 59 0.16 -17.54 1.82
CA ASP A 59 1.35 -17.83 2.60
C ASP A 59 1.97 -16.53 3.14
N CYS A 60 1.80 -16.30 4.43
CA CYS A 60 2.38 -15.21 5.21
C CYS A 60 3.47 -15.71 6.17
N SER A 61 4.04 -16.90 5.97
CA SER A 61 5.10 -17.45 6.84
C SER A 61 6.34 -16.56 6.85
N ASN A 62 6.54 -15.77 5.79
CA ASN A 62 7.47 -14.65 5.76
C ASN A 62 6.68 -13.34 5.57
N ALA A 63 6.64 -12.51 6.61
CA ALA A 63 5.86 -11.27 6.61
C ALA A 63 6.28 -10.24 5.54
N THR A 64 7.50 -10.32 5.02
CA THR A 64 8.00 -9.45 3.94
C THR A 64 7.93 -10.07 2.55
N GLN A 65 7.45 -11.31 2.45
CA GLN A 65 7.37 -12.10 1.22
C GLN A 65 6.07 -12.91 1.20
N VAL A 66 4.95 -12.22 1.36
CA VAL A 66 3.62 -12.86 1.33
C VAL A 66 3.28 -13.29 -0.09
N THR A 67 2.83 -14.53 -0.27
CA THR A 67 2.54 -15.06 -1.60
C THR A 67 1.19 -15.78 -1.67
N ILE A 68 0.64 -15.79 -2.88
CA ILE A 68 -0.49 -16.63 -3.28
C ILE A 68 0.02 -17.52 -4.42
N GLU A 69 0.15 -18.83 -4.16
CA GLU A 69 0.41 -19.79 -5.24
C GLU A 69 -0.76 -19.85 -6.22
N GLU A 70 -0.49 -20.12 -7.51
CA GLU A 70 -1.55 -20.21 -8.52
C GLU A 70 -2.63 -21.20 -8.09
N GLN A 71 -3.84 -20.74 -7.94
CA GLN A 71 -4.99 -21.51 -7.49
C GLN A 71 -6.28 -21.00 -8.12
N TRP A 72 -7.28 -21.87 -8.19
CA TRP A 72 -8.59 -21.51 -8.70
C TRP A 72 -9.32 -20.57 -7.74
N SER A 73 -9.85 -19.48 -8.29
CA SER A 73 -10.55 -18.45 -7.52
C SER A 73 -12.02 -18.80 -7.16
N GLY A 74 -12.52 -19.91 -7.65
CA GLY A 74 -13.95 -20.26 -7.59
C GLY A 74 -14.76 -19.76 -8.78
N ILE A 75 -14.23 -18.83 -9.56
CA ILE A 75 -14.90 -18.24 -10.72
C ILE A 75 -14.61 -19.08 -11.97
N THR A 76 -15.65 -19.30 -12.78
CA THR A 76 -15.54 -19.89 -14.13
C THR A 76 -16.28 -19.01 -15.12
N GLU A 77 -15.61 -18.63 -16.20
CA GLU A 77 -16.20 -17.91 -17.33
C GLU A 77 -16.81 -18.93 -18.29
N ASN A 78 -18.10 -18.77 -18.60
CA ASN A 78 -18.87 -19.75 -19.38
C ASN A 78 -19.26 -19.24 -20.76
N SER A 79 -19.43 -17.95 -20.94
CA SER A 79 -20.03 -17.37 -22.15
C SER A 79 -19.14 -17.53 -23.39
N ASN A 80 -17.82 -17.45 -23.20
CA ASN A 80 -16.82 -17.56 -24.26
C ASN A 80 -16.00 -18.86 -24.17
N GLY A 81 -16.26 -19.70 -23.16
CA GLY A 81 -15.56 -20.95 -22.95
C GLY A 81 -14.12 -20.78 -22.44
N TYR A 82 -13.80 -19.65 -21.81
CA TYR A 82 -12.45 -19.39 -21.26
C TYR A 82 -12.17 -20.14 -19.96
N GLY A 83 -13.23 -20.66 -19.31
CA GLY A 83 -13.10 -21.58 -18.19
C GLY A 83 -12.66 -20.90 -16.90
N ASN A 84 -11.82 -21.59 -16.14
CA ASN A 84 -11.48 -21.20 -14.78
C ASN A 84 -10.60 -19.95 -14.70
N PHE A 85 -10.93 -19.08 -13.74
CA PHE A 85 -10.06 -18.00 -13.28
C PHE A 85 -9.10 -18.53 -12.23
N MET A 86 -7.82 -18.49 -12.54
CA MET A 86 -6.75 -18.73 -11.57
C MET A 86 -6.28 -17.39 -11.00
N ILE A 87 -5.88 -17.39 -9.73
CA ILE A 87 -5.28 -16.24 -9.05
C ILE A 87 -3.90 -16.62 -8.53
N ALA A 88 -2.94 -15.70 -8.61
CA ALA A 88 -1.60 -15.85 -8.06
C ALA A 88 -1.03 -14.48 -7.68
N SER A 89 0.03 -14.46 -6.86
CA SER A 89 0.87 -13.27 -6.72
C SER A 89 1.93 -13.22 -7.81
N ALA A 90 1.99 -12.11 -8.57
CA ALA A 90 3.07 -11.79 -9.48
C ALA A 90 4.27 -11.19 -8.75
N GLU A 91 3.97 -10.40 -7.71
CA GLU A 91 4.95 -9.84 -6.79
C GLU A 91 4.55 -10.17 -5.36
N PRO A 92 5.54 -10.38 -4.47
CA PRO A 92 5.24 -10.66 -3.07
C PRO A 92 4.58 -9.46 -2.40
N GLY A 93 3.62 -9.75 -1.54
CA GLY A 93 3.02 -8.80 -0.62
C GLY A 93 3.77 -8.72 0.70
N THR A 94 3.21 -7.96 1.64
CA THR A 94 3.69 -7.82 3.02
C THR A 94 2.57 -8.04 4.02
N LEU A 95 2.92 -8.48 5.23
CA LEU A 95 2.03 -8.54 6.39
C LEU A 95 2.56 -7.59 7.47
N VAL A 96 1.84 -6.50 7.72
CA VAL A 96 2.22 -5.50 8.75
C VAL A 96 0.98 -5.19 9.59
N ASN A 97 1.10 -5.27 10.90
CA ASN A 97 0.01 -4.98 11.86
C ASN A 97 -1.31 -5.69 11.55
N GLY A 98 -1.23 -6.94 11.08
CA GLY A 98 -2.41 -7.72 10.70
C GLY A 98 -3.00 -7.35 9.33
N VAL A 99 -2.37 -6.46 8.57
CA VAL A 99 -2.79 -6.11 7.21
C VAL A 99 -1.87 -6.77 6.20
N ILE A 100 -2.44 -7.65 5.38
CA ILE A 100 -1.77 -8.21 4.20
C ILE A 100 -1.95 -7.20 3.06
N THR A 101 -0.85 -6.81 2.41
CA THR A 101 -0.88 -5.85 1.30
C THR A 101 -0.11 -6.40 0.11
N PHE A 102 -0.75 -6.50 -1.04
CA PHE A 102 -0.10 -6.72 -2.32
C PHE A 102 0.03 -5.38 -3.06
N PRO A 103 1.20 -5.08 -3.67
CA PRO A 103 1.39 -3.84 -4.42
C PRO A 103 0.46 -3.77 -5.62
N LYS A 104 0.35 -2.59 -6.23
CA LYS A 104 -0.33 -2.44 -7.53
C LYS A 104 0.30 -3.42 -8.53
N ASP A 105 -0.55 -4.09 -9.32
CA ASP A 105 -0.17 -5.15 -10.27
C ASP A 105 0.49 -6.40 -9.62
N GLY A 106 0.54 -6.45 -8.29
CA GLY A 106 1.14 -7.56 -7.55
C GLY A 106 0.33 -8.86 -7.55
N LEU A 107 -0.93 -8.81 -7.97
CA LEU A 107 -1.75 -10.00 -8.19
C LEU A 107 -2.02 -10.21 -9.68
N THR A 108 -1.95 -11.44 -10.13
CA THR A 108 -2.35 -11.84 -11.49
C THR A 108 -3.58 -12.71 -11.45
N ALA A 109 -4.40 -12.54 -12.48
CA ALA A 109 -5.47 -13.45 -12.82
C ALA A 109 -5.21 -14.09 -14.19
N LYS A 110 -5.53 -15.37 -14.33
CA LYS A 110 -5.37 -16.13 -15.57
C LYS A 110 -6.68 -16.80 -15.92
N LEU A 111 -7.13 -16.62 -17.16
CA LEU A 111 -8.19 -17.40 -17.78
C LEU A 111 -7.57 -18.60 -18.49
N VAL A 112 -7.83 -19.80 -17.98
CA VAL A 112 -7.18 -21.03 -18.46
C VAL A 112 -7.38 -21.25 -19.96
N GLY A 113 -8.59 -21.00 -20.48
CA GLY A 113 -8.89 -21.16 -21.90
C GLY A 113 -8.30 -20.12 -22.83
N LEU A 114 -7.82 -18.98 -22.30
CA LEU A 114 -7.15 -17.95 -23.10
C LEU A 114 -5.62 -18.07 -23.07
N ASP A 115 -5.08 -18.86 -22.16
CA ASP A 115 -3.63 -18.91 -21.85
C ASP A 115 -3.02 -17.50 -21.71
N ARG A 116 -3.76 -16.61 -21.05
CA ARG A 116 -3.41 -15.20 -20.88
C ARG A 116 -3.52 -14.81 -19.43
N GLU A 117 -2.47 -14.17 -18.94
CA GLU A 117 -2.42 -13.51 -17.64
C GLU A 117 -2.68 -12.00 -17.77
N PHE A 118 -3.28 -11.42 -16.74
CA PHE A 118 -3.50 -9.99 -16.63
C PHE A 118 -3.46 -9.57 -15.15
N PRO A 119 -3.08 -8.32 -14.85
CA PRO A 119 -3.08 -7.82 -13.47
C PRO A 119 -4.49 -7.87 -12.87
N ALA A 120 -4.62 -8.43 -11.67
CA ALA A 120 -5.89 -8.50 -10.96
C ALA A 120 -6.17 -7.24 -10.14
N ASN A 121 -5.15 -6.46 -9.78
CA ASN A 121 -5.25 -5.25 -8.97
C ASN A 121 -4.56 -4.03 -9.62
N SER A 122 -4.75 -3.82 -10.92
CA SER A 122 -4.14 -2.72 -11.69
C SER A 122 -4.60 -1.31 -11.26
N GLN A 123 -5.66 -1.19 -10.48
CA GLN A 123 -6.15 0.08 -9.97
C GLN A 123 -5.44 0.55 -8.70
N GLY A 124 -4.74 -0.34 -8.01
CA GLY A 124 -4.05 0.00 -6.77
C GLY A 124 -3.61 -1.22 -5.96
N THR A 125 -3.28 -0.98 -4.70
CA THR A 125 -2.94 -2.06 -3.76
C THR A 125 -4.17 -2.93 -3.45
N PHE A 126 -3.94 -4.21 -3.24
CA PHE A 126 -4.95 -5.13 -2.72
C PHE A 126 -4.63 -5.43 -1.25
N ARG A 127 -5.60 -5.26 -0.37
CA ARG A 127 -5.41 -5.45 1.07
C ARG A 127 -6.40 -6.44 1.64
N ILE A 128 -5.93 -7.24 2.61
CA ILE A 128 -6.75 -8.12 3.43
C ILE A 128 -6.45 -7.78 4.88
N MET A 129 -7.48 -7.41 5.62
CA MET A 129 -7.38 -7.11 7.05
C MET A 129 -7.71 -8.36 7.86
N LEU A 130 -6.74 -8.84 8.62
CA LEU A 130 -6.96 -9.94 9.57
C LEU A 130 -7.75 -9.44 10.78
N PRO A 131 -8.48 -10.31 11.50
CA PRO A 131 -9.18 -9.91 12.72
C PRO A 131 -8.24 -9.24 13.74
N GLY A 132 -8.62 -8.04 14.18
CA GLY A 132 -7.79 -7.22 15.07
C GLY A 132 -6.68 -6.44 14.38
N ALA A 133 -6.65 -6.40 13.06
CA ALA A 133 -5.74 -5.53 12.33
C ALA A 133 -6.07 -4.05 12.58
N GLU A 134 -5.04 -3.25 12.74
CA GLU A 134 -5.16 -1.80 12.81
C GLU A 134 -4.59 -1.19 11.53
N ILE A 135 -5.39 -0.43 10.82
CA ILE A 135 -4.89 0.41 9.74
C ILE A 135 -4.21 1.60 10.40
N VAL A 136 -2.91 1.70 10.21
CA VAL A 136 -2.15 2.88 10.62
C VAL A 136 -1.87 3.74 9.40
N ASP A 137 -2.07 5.04 9.56
CA ASP A 137 -1.77 6.04 8.53
C ASP A 137 -0.51 6.82 8.90
N TYR A 138 0.63 6.34 8.42
CA TYR A 138 1.93 6.99 8.53
C TYR A 138 2.33 7.74 7.26
N THR A 139 1.36 8.16 6.44
CA THR A 139 1.68 8.98 5.26
C THR A 139 2.36 10.26 5.69
N LEU A 140 3.36 10.68 4.91
CA LEU A 140 4.11 11.91 5.14
C LEU A 140 4.47 12.54 3.79
N SER A 141 4.24 13.82 3.67
CA SER A 141 4.77 14.61 2.56
C SER A 141 5.34 15.93 3.07
N ALA A 142 6.37 16.44 2.41
CA ALA A 142 7.01 17.72 2.71
C ALA A 142 6.91 18.65 1.51
N VAL A 143 6.57 19.90 1.75
CA VAL A 143 6.46 20.94 0.71
C VAL A 143 7.21 22.18 1.20
N TYR A 144 8.07 22.74 0.34
CA TYR A 144 8.68 24.03 0.60
C TYR A 144 7.64 25.16 0.50
N ASP A 145 7.43 25.90 1.58
CA ASP A 145 6.43 27.00 1.68
C ASP A 145 7.05 28.40 1.59
N GLY A 146 8.37 28.48 1.53
CA GLY A 146 9.04 29.77 1.41
C GLY A 146 10.28 29.92 2.32
N MET A 147 10.80 31.12 2.36
CA MET A 147 12.01 31.45 3.12
C MET A 147 11.71 32.56 4.13
N LYS A 148 12.22 32.40 5.33
CA LYS A 148 12.28 33.45 6.34
C LYS A 148 13.72 33.96 6.49
N VAL A 149 13.84 35.25 6.62
CA VAL A 149 15.14 35.91 6.93
C VAL A 149 15.04 36.53 8.29
N SER A 150 16.07 36.38 9.12
CA SER A 150 16.14 36.97 10.44
C SER A 150 16.10 38.51 10.35
N ALA A 151 15.68 39.17 11.43
CA ALA A 151 15.53 40.64 11.47
C ALA A 151 16.84 41.39 11.22
N ASP A 152 17.99 40.79 11.53
CA ASP A 152 19.32 41.32 11.28
C ASP A 152 19.84 40.99 9.86
N GLY A 153 19.15 40.14 9.13
CA GLY A 153 19.52 39.70 7.78
C GLY A 153 20.68 38.71 7.74
N GLU A 154 21.12 38.17 8.86
CA GLU A 154 22.31 37.30 8.92
C GLU A 154 22.01 35.84 8.70
N THR A 155 20.76 35.40 8.94
CA THR A 155 20.35 34.01 8.78
C THR A 155 19.10 33.88 7.90
N ALA A 156 19.04 32.84 7.13
CA ALA A 156 17.88 32.46 6.36
C ALA A 156 17.44 31.02 6.73
N SER A 157 16.14 30.81 6.77
CA SER A 157 15.55 29.48 7.04
C SER A 157 14.56 29.13 5.94
N ALA A 158 14.57 27.89 5.48
CA ALA A 158 13.49 27.32 4.68
C ALA A 158 12.31 27.00 5.58
N VAL A 159 11.11 27.38 5.16
CA VAL A 159 9.87 26.93 5.79
C VAL A 159 9.41 25.70 5.05
N ILE A 160 9.21 24.61 5.78
CA ILE A 160 8.82 23.31 5.26
C ILE A 160 7.50 22.94 5.91
N ASP A 161 6.51 22.69 5.08
CA ASP A 161 5.21 22.21 5.52
C ASP A 161 5.13 20.70 5.37
N PHE A 162 4.92 20.02 6.47
CA PHE A 162 4.67 18.57 6.52
C PHE A 162 3.17 18.32 6.61
N THR A 163 2.63 17.56 5.66
CA THR A 163 1.30 16.95 5.74
C THR A 163 1.48 15.50 6.14
N TYR A 164 0.72 15.03 7.12
CA TYR A 164 0.96 13.73 7.74
C TYR A 164 -0.35 13.00 8.06
N GLY A 165 -0.27 11.66 8.08
CA GLY A 165 -1.37 10.78 8.42
C GLY A 165 -1.72 10.79 9.91
N ALA A 166 -2.89 10.24 10.24
CA ALA A 166 -3.51 10.31 11.56
C ALA A 166 -2.68 9.66 12.69
N ASP A 167 -1.81 8.71 12.36
CA ASP A 167 -1.04 7.94 13.34
C ASP A 167 0.41 8.41 13.48
N VAL A 168 0.80 9.46 12.76
CA VAL A 168 2.15 10.04 12.87
C VAL A 168 2.27 10.78 14.18
N THR A 169 3.23 10.37 15.02
CA THR A 169 3.52 10.96 16.33
C THR A 169 4.87 11.68 16.39
N ASN A 170 5.71 11.46 15.37
CA ASN A 170 7.05 12.02 15.27
C ASN A 170 7.44 12.16 13.80
N ILE A 171 8.06 13.27 13.44
CA ILE A 171 8.60 13.47 12.10
C ILE A 171 10.09 13.75 12.23
N ARG A 172 10.91 12.95 11.56
CA ARG A 172 12.36 13.17 11.45
C ARG A 172 12.71 13.57 10.03
N TYR A 173 13.56 14.56 9.92
CA TYR A 173 14.03 15.03 8.63
C TYR A 173 15.46 15.55 8.71
N VAL A 174 16.11 15.60 7.56
CA VAL A 174 17.41 16.26 7.39
C VAL A 174 17.29 17.24 6.23
N LEU A 175 18.10 18.28 6.26
CA LEU A 175 18.29 19.18 5.14
C LEU A 175 19.67 18.91 4.55
N VAL A 176 19.74 18.50 3.32
CA VAL A 176 21.00 18.24 2.60
C VAL A 176 21.18 19.20 1.44
N GLU A 177 22.40 19.63 1.24
CA GLU A 177 22.78 20.46 0.09
C GLU A 177 22.80 19.58 -1.19
N ASN A 178 22.25 20.10 -2.26
CA ASN A 178 22.07 19.46 -3.56
C ASN A 178 20.87 18.51 -3.67
N GLU A 179 20.55 18.19 -4.90
CA GLU A 179 19.55 17.19 -5.27
C GLU A 179 20.13 15.78 -5.08
N LEU A 180 19.34 14.89 -4.49
CA LEU A 180 19.73 13.50 -4.29
C LEU A 180 19.15 12.60 -5.39
N THR A 181 19.90 11.59 -5.77
CA THR A 181 19.40 10.47 -6.57
C THR A 181 18.46 9.59 -5.71
N GLU A 182 17.66 8.77 -6.36
CA GLU A 182 16.77 7.83 -5.67
C GLU A 182 17.52 6.88 -4.73
N ALA A 183 18.69 6.38 -5.14
CA ALA A 183 19.53 5.50 -4.31
C ALA A 183 20.12 6.23 -3.08
N GLU A 184 20.55 7.48 -3.24
CA GLU A 184 21.04 8.31 -2.13
C GLU A 184 19.89 8.65 -1.16
N THR A 185 18.70 8.98 -1.68
CA THR A 185 17.50 9.20 -0.88
C THR A 185 17.16 7.97 -0.05
N ALA A 186 17.10 6.78 -0.67
CA ALA A 186 16.82 5.54 0.05
C ALA A 186 17.84 5.26 1.17
N THR A 187 19.13 5.49 0.90
CA THR A 187 20.21 5.33 1.89
C THR A 187 20.04 6.31 3.05
N LEU A 188 19.74 7.56 2.74
CA LEU A 188 19.56 8.60 3.76
C LEU A 188 18.32 8.33 4.62
N VAL A 189 17.21 7.92 4.02
CA VAL A 189 15.98 7.54 4.76
C VAL A 189 16.26 6.39 5.74
N ALA A 190 17.03 5.39 5.33
CA ALA A 190 17.45 4.30 6.23
C ALA A 190 18.30 4.82 7.39
N ALA A 191 19.25 5.73 7.11
CA ALA A 191 20.11 6.34 8.14
C ALA A 191 19.33 7.26 9.10
N ILE A 192 18.29 7.96 8.64
CA ILE A 192 17.39 8.73 9.52
C ILE A 192 16.60 7.77 10.43
N ALA A 193 16.11 6.68 9.87
CA ALA A 193 15.30 5.72 10.61
C ALA A 193 16.07 5.03 11.74
N ASP A 194 17.34 4.65 11.49
CA ASP A 194 18.21 4.03 12.51
C ASP A 194 18.97 5.03 13.38
N GLY A 195 18.86 6.33 13.09
CA GLY A 195 19.49 7.40 13.87
C GLY A 195 20.97 7.62 13.56
N SER A 196 21.50 7.04 12.50
CA SER A 196 22.92 7.18 12.10
C SER A 196 23.19 8.39 11.19
N ALA A 197 22.13 9.02 10.65
CA ALA A 197 22.28 10.25 9.87
C ALA A 197 22.76 11.42 10.74
N GLU A 198 23.56 12.31 10.14
CA GLU A 198 23.97 13.53 10.80
C GLU A 198 22.89 14.63 10.69
N ASN A 199 22.82 15.52 11.66
CA ASN A 199 21.93 16.69 11.69
C ASN A 199 20.43 16.35 11.54
N ILE A 200 20.00 15.25 12.15
CA ILE A 200 18.58 14.89 12.20
C ILE A 200 17.82 15.97 12.99
N ASN A 201 16.82 16.55 12.34
CA ASN A 201 15.81 17.38 13.00
C ASN A 201 14.63 16.51 13.38
N GLU A 202 13.97 16.83 14.48
CA GLU A 202 12.85 16.06 15.00
C GLU A 202 11.71 17.01 15.41
N LEU A 203 10.50 16.70 14.96
CA LEU A 203 9.27 17.36 15.35
C LEU A 203 8.43 16.37 16.15
N GLN A 204 8.14 16.72 17.41
CA GLN A 204 7.32 15.92 18.33
C GLN A 204 6.14 16.71 18.89
N ASP A 205 6.24 18.04 18.92
CA ASP A 205 5.24 18.92 19.50
C ASP A 205 4.20 19.37 18.45
N PHE A 206 3.47 18.40 17.88
CA PHE A 206 2.36 18.67 17.00
C PHE A 206 1.12 17.83 17.36
N THR A 207 -0.03 18.19 16.85
CA THR A 207 -1.28 17.50 17.18
C THR A 207 -1.36 16.16 16.44
N VAL A 208 -1.33 15.06 17.17
CA VAL A 208 -1.59 13.72 16.60
C VAL A 208 -3.00 13.69 15.99
N GLY A 209 -3.13 13.15 14.79
CA GLY A 209 -4.38 13.23 14.02
C GLY A 209 -4.66 14.61 13.41
N GLY A 210 -3.68 15.54 13.45
CA GLY A 210 -3.71 16.78 12.68
C GLY A 210 -3.41 16.53 11.20
N GLU A 211 -3.50 17.60 10.41
CA GLU A 211 -3.28 17.46 8.96
C GLU A 211 -1.93 18.05 8.52
N LYS A 212 -1.42 19.04 9.26
CA LYS A 212 -0.25 19.82 8.83
C LYS A 212 0.54 20.37 10.01
N VAL A 213 1.88 20.39 9.88
CA VAL A 213 2.81 21.11 10.76
C VAL A 213 3.92 21.75 9.94
N SER A 214 4.37 22.94 10.34
CA SER A 214 5.47 23.64 9.67
C SER A 214 6.74 23.61 10.53
N ALA A 215 7.87 23.43 9.88
CA ALA A 215 9.20 23.56 10.47
C ALA A 215 10.04 24.62 9.79
N GLU A 216 11.00 25.17 10.51
CA GLU A 216 12.01 26.09 9.97
C GLU A 216 13.38 25.40 10.01
N ALA A 217 13.99 25.21 8.85
CA ALA A 217 15.34 24.66 8.73
C ALA A 217 16.30 25.76 8.33
N VAL A 218 17.29 26.04 9.17
CA VAL A 218 18.32 27.08 8.91
C VAL A 218 19.16 26.65 7.71
N LEU A 219 19.30 27.56 6.74
CA LEU A 219 20.11 27.34 5.54
C LEU A 219 21.55 27.75 5.81
N PRO A 220 22.55 26.89 5.55
CA PRO A 220 23.96 27.23 5.72
C PRO A 220 24.48 28.27 4.72
N GLY A 221 23.76 28.46 3.60
CA GLY A 221 24.12 29.44 2.57
C GLY A 221 23.17 29.41 1.38
N PRO A 222 23.48 30.16 0.32
CA PRO A 222 22.74 30.06 -0.94
C PRO A 222 23.03 28.71 -1.63
N GLY A 223 21.97 27.99 -2.02
CA GLY A 223 22.14 26.69 -2.66
C GLY A 223 20.80 26.03 -3.02
N THR A 224 20.89 24.84 -3.60
CA THR A 224 19.75 23.92 -3.78
C THR A 224 19.79 22.92 -2.64
N TYR A 225 18.64 22.64 -2.05
CA TYR A 225 18.51 21.75 -0.91
C TYR A 225 17.42 20.72 -1.14
N THR A 226 17.65 19.52 -0.58
CA THR A 226 16.66 18.42 -0.49
C THR A 226 16.26 18.22 0.98
N VAL A 227 14.99 17.98 1.24
CA VAL A 227 14.42 17.65 2.55
C VAL A 227 13.85 16.26 2.50
#